data_aa87e9891ec404e56e1cb009359166d9
#
_entry.id   aa87e9891ec404e56e1cb009359166d9
#
_cell.length_a   1.000
_cell.length_b   1.000
_cell.length_c   1.000
_cell.angle_alpha   90.00
_cell.angle_beta   90.00
_cell.angle_gamma   90.00
#
_symmetry.space_group_name_H-M   'P 1'
#
loop_
_entity.id
_entity.type
_entity.pdbx_description
1 polymer ?
#
loop_
_entity_poly.entity_id
_entity_poly.type
_entity_poly.pdbx_seq_one_letter_code
_entity_poly.pdbx_strand_id
1 'polypeptide(L)'
;MVKEISFVKEERLILNSYIPVVEGLAAYLGPSYEITLHSLENLDHSVIKIMNGFHTGRSEGSPITDLALSMLEKLEEQEGESDHRVYFCKNHNGEPMKSTTIAIRGQHDRVIGLLCINLYLATPILDFVTGILPQTSSVFTAEHFAENSSDAVSQKLAEAKNAVFSNASVLPSMRNKEIIRLLYNWHVFELKSAIDQVAEALNISSHTVYFHLRNLTKKRDSKEVV
;
A
#
# COMPACT_ATOMS: atom_id res chain seq x y z
N MET A 1 6.06 13.32 36.22
CA MET A 1 7.23 12.76 35.50
C MET A 1 6.69 11.85 34.41
N VAL A 2 6.69 12.32 33.18
CA VAL A 2 6.33 11.47 32.01
C VAL A 2 7.44 10.43 31.90
N LYS A 3 7.08 9.15 32.05
CA LYS A 3 8.01 8.05 31.82
C LYS A 3 8.41 8.11 30.33
N GLU A 4 9.67 8.38 30.03
CA GLU A 4 10.19 8.15 28.67
C GLU A 4 9.95 6.69 28.32
N ILE A 5 9.08 6.47 27.35
CA ILE A 5 8.76 5.13 26.85
C ILE A 5 9.78 4.83 25.78
N SER A 6 10.83 4.10 26.12
CA SER A 6 11.78 3.62 25.10
C SER A 6 11.16 2.49 24.29
N PHE A 7 11.12 2.64 22.97
CA PHE A 7 10.63 1.60 22.07
C PHE A 7 11.74 0.59 21.75
N VAL A 8 11.33 -0.67 21.60
CA VAL A 8 12.18 -1.72 21.05
C VAL A 8 12.28 -1.58 19.53
N LYS A 9 13.26 -2.24 18.93
CA LYS A 9 13.52 -2.16 17.47
C LYS A 9 12.30 -2.56 16.64
N GLU A 10 11.58 -3.56 17.07
CA GLU A 10 10.38 -4.09 16.42
C GLU A 10 9.26 -3.05 16.39
N GLU A 11 9.05 -2.31 17.46
CA GLU A 11 8.03 -1.25 17.54
C GLU A 11 8.35 -0.09 16.58
N ARG A 12 9.62 0.29 16.49
CA ARG A 12 10.05 1.29 15.49
C ARG A 12 9.88 0.79 14.06
N LEU A 13 10.10 -0.50 13.79
CA LEU A 13 9.85 -1.09 12.48
C LEU A 13 8.36 -1.10 12.12
N ILE A 14 7.49 -1.40 13.10
CA ILE A 14 6.03 -1.31 12.91
C ILE A 14 5.66 0.12 12.51
N LEU A 15 6.07 1.13 13.28
CA LEU A 15 5.75 2.54 12.96
C LEU A 15 6.28 2.96 11.59
N ASN A 16 7.53 2.60 11.27
CA ASN A 16 8.13 2.95 9.99
C ASN A 16 7.40 2.30 8.81
N SER A 17 6.75 1.15 8.99
CA SER A 17 5.95 0.50 7.96
C SER A 17 4.68 1.28 7.58
N TYR A 18 4.23 2.20 8.44
CA TYR A 18 3.10 3.09 8.15
C TYR A 18 3.50 4.32 7.34
N ILE A 19 4.77 4.66 7.22
CA ILE A 19 5.21 5.82 6.42
C ILE A 19 4.71 5.73 4.96
N PRO A 20 4.95 4.64 4.22
CA PRO A 20 4.40 4.52 2.87
C PRO A 20 2.86 4.45 2.83
N VAL A 21 2.20 4.00 3.90
CA VAL A 21 0.73 4.05 4.02
C VAL A 21 0.24 5.50 4.07
N VAL A 22 0.89 6.34 4.89
CA VAL A 22 0.58 7.80 4.97
C VAL A 22 0.77 8.48 3.61
N GLU A 23 1.86 8.20 2.92
CA GLU A 23 2.16 8.76 1.60
C GLU A 23 1.15 8.30 0.55
N GLY A 24 0.84 7.00 0.53
CA GLY A 24 -0.15 6.42 -0.39
C GLY A 24 -1.56 6.93 -0.15
N LEU A 25 -1.99 7.05 1.12
CA LEU A 25 -3.28 7.62 1.47
C LEU A 25 -3.39 9.09 1.07
N ALA A 26 -2.33 9.89 1.30
CA ALA A 26 -2.34 11.30 0.90
C ALA A 26 -2.43 11.47 -0.63
N ALA A 27 -1.70 10.64 -1.38
CA ALA A 27 -1.77 10.63 -2.84
C ALA A 27 -3.17 10.22 -3.35
N TYR A 28 -3.81 9.26 -2.69
CA TYR A 28 -5.13 8.75 -3.07
C TYR A 28 -6.27 9.72 -2.70
N LEU A 29 -6.23 10.30 -1.49
CA LEU A 29 -7.29 11.16 -0.96
C LEU A 29 -7.17 12.62 -1.42
N GLY A 30 -5.99 13.04 -1.86
CA GLY A 30 -5.75 14.38 -2.37
C GLY A 30 -5.49 15.44 -1.29
N PRO A 31 -5.34 16.71 -1.71
CA PRO A 31 -4.85 17.79 -0.85
C PRO A 31 -5.82 18.25 0.23
N SER A 32 -7.11 17.88 0.16
CA SER A 32 -8.10 18.22 1.18
C SER A 32 -7.94 17.41 2.48
N TYR A 33 -7.07 16.42 2.48
CA TYR A 33 -6.81 15.55 3.63
C TYR A 33 -5.39 15.78 4.16
N GLU A 34 -5.30 16.13 5.45
CA GLU A 34 -4.04 16.04 6.19
C GLU A 34 -3.95 14.64 6.82
N ILE A 35 -2.79 13.99 6.70
CA ILE A 35 -2.56 12.68 7.28
C ILE A 35 -1.28 12.74 8.11
N THR A 36 -1.38 12.37 9.39
CA THR A 36 -0.30 12.49 10.35
C THR A 36 -0.05 11.15 11.05
N LEU A 37 1.20 10.74 11.09
CA LEU A 37 1.68 9.59 11.86
C LEU A 37 2.43 10.09 13.08
N HIS A 38 1.95 9.69 14.26
CA HIS A 38 2.57 9.98 15.54
C HIS A 38 3.30 8.75 16.09
N SER A 39 4.48 8.96 16.63
CA SER A 39 5.13 8.05 17.57
C SER A 39 4.87 8.52 19.00
N LEU A 40 4.55 7.60 19.89
CA LEU A 40 4.40 7.88 21.32
C LEU A 40 5.72 7.70 22.09
N GLU A 41 6.83 7.46 21.41
CA GLU A 41 8.16 7.36 22.04
C GLU A 41 8.62 8.71 22.61
N ASN A 42 8.35 9.80 21.87
CA ASN A 42 8.64 11.16 22.30
C ASN A 42 7.48 12.08 21.97
N LEU A 43 6.74 12.52 22.96
CA LEU A 43 5.54 13.34 22.77
C LEU A 43 5.84 14.78 22.35
N ASP A 44 7.03 15.30 22.67
CA ASP A 44 7.46 16.64 22.25
C ASP A 44 7.84 16.70 20.76
N HIS A 45 8.17 15.55 20.16
CA HIS A 45 8.51 15.37 18.76
C HIS A 45 7.75 14.19 18.15
N SER A 46 6.43 14.11 18.42
CA SER A 46 5.65 12.92 18.12
C SER A 46 5.34 12.73 16.64
N VAL A 47 5.27 13.79 15.85
CA VAL A 47 5.00 13.68 14.40
C VAL A 47 6.21 13.14 13.68
N ILE A 48 6.16 11.89 13.26
CA ILE A 48 7.24 11.24 12.49
C ILE A 48 7.00 11.28 10.99
N LYS A 49 5.75 11.46 10.55
CA LYS A 49 5.37 11.71 9.15
C LYS A 49 4.10 12.53 9.07
N ILE A 50 4.05 13.50 8.15
CA ILE A 50 2.85 14.28 7.88
C ILE A 50 2.76 14.60 6.38
N MET A 51 1.55 14.50 5.85
CA MET A 51 1.21 14.94 4.50
C MET A 51 0.13 16.01 4.57
N ASN A 52 0.25 17.02 3.73
CA ASN A 52 -0.65 18.18 3.67
C ASN A 52 -0.78 18.95 5.00
N GLY A 53 0.29 19.03 5.79
CA GLY A 53 0.33 19.69 7.09
C GLY A 53 0.05 21.20 7.07
N PHE A 54 -0.10 21.79 5.88
CA PHE A 54 -0.48 23.21 5.72
C PHE A 54 -1.88 23.53 6.26
N HIS A 55 -2.79 22.56 6.38
CA HIS A 55 -4.11 22.75 6.99
C HIS A 55 -4.05 23.07 8.48
N THR A 56 -3.08 22.53 9.19
CA THR A 56 -2.88 22.77 10.63
C THR A 56 -1.61 23.56 10.94
N GLY A 57 -0.77 23.84 9.94
CA GLY A 57 0.53 24.48 10.12
C GLY A 57 1.58 23.61 10.77
N ARG A 58 1.37 22.26 10.81
CA ARG A 58 2.27 21.28 11.44
C ARG A 58 3.26 20.69 10.45
N SER A 59 4.36 20.17 11.01
CA SER A 59 5.44 19.51 10.26
C SER A 59 5.96 18.30 11.03
N GLU A 60 6.81 17.50 10.39
CA GLU A 60 7.56 16.46 11.06
C GLU A 60 8.34 17.06 12.24
N GLY A 61 8.36 16.37 13.37
CA GLY A 61 8.92 16.85 14.63
C GLY A 61 7.96 17.72 15.46
N SER A 62 6.75 18.03 15.01
CA SER A 62 5.76 18.72 15.84
C SER A 62 5.33 17.86 17.04
N PRO A 63 4.99 18.48 18.19
CA PRO A 63 4.54 17.76 19.38
C PRO A 63 3.17 17.12 19.17
N ILE A 64 2.80 16.19 20.06
CA ILE A 64 1.44 15.66 20.12
C ILE A 64 0.46 16.76 20.54
N THR A 65 -0.79 16.71 20.09
CA THR A 65 -1.83 17.64 20.52
C THR A 65 -2.56 17.14 21.75
N ASP A 66 -3.16 18.05 22.52
CA ASP A 66 -4.05 17.75 23.65
C ASP A 66 -5.23 16.87 23.23
N LEU A 67 -5.80 17.13 22.04
CA LEU A 67 -6.88 16.32 21.48
C LEU A 67 -6.39 14.89 21.18
N ALA A 68 -5.21 14.71 20.61
CA ALA A 68 -4.64 13.40 20.34
C ALA A 68 -4.36 12.62 21.65
N LEU A 69 -3.91 13.30 22.71
CA LEU A 69 -3.78 12.73 24.05
C LEU A 69 -5.11 12.27 24.61
N SER A 70 -6.16 13.11 24.51
CA SER A 70 -7.51 12.75 24.93
C SER A 70 -8.10 11.57 24.16
N MET A 71 -7.75 11.43 22.88
CA MET A 71 -8.16 10.28 22.07
C MET A 71 -7.39 9.01 22.47
N LEU A 72 -6.11 9.12 22.79
CA LEU A 72 -5.31 8.01 23.31
C LEU A 72 -5.92 7.46 24.59
N GLU A 73 -6.24 8.32 25.58
CA GLU A 73 -6.88 7.92 26.81
C GLU A 73 -8.18 7.12 26.55
N LYS A 74 -9.04 7.63 25.66
CA LYS A 74 -10.29 6.94 25.31
C LYS A 74 -10.09 5.63 24.57
N LEU A 75 -9.03 5.48 23.79
CA LEU A 75 -8.69 4.22 23.11
C LEU A 75 -8.12 3.19 24.07
N GLU A 76 -7.46 3.62 25.15
CA GLU A 76 -6.94 2.73 26.20
C GLU A 76 -8.03 2.29 27.18
N GLU A 77 -9.00 3.18 27.52
CA GLU A 77 -10.10 2.86 28.44
C GLU A 77 -11.11 1.86 27.88
N GLN A 78 -11.25 1.78 26.55
CA GLN A 78 -12.23 0.92 25.87
C GLN A 78 -11.54 -0.31 25.27
N GLU A 79 -10.93 -1.11 26.13
CA GLU A 79 -10.36 -2.41 25.71
C GLU A 79 -11.39 -3.24 24.96
N GLY A 80 -11.13 -3.47 23.65
CA GLY A 80 -11.89 -4.42 22.82
C GLY A 80 -13.03 -3.85 21.98
N GLU A 81 -13.38 -2.56 22.04
CA GLU A 81 -14.46 -2.01 21.21
C GLU A 81 -14.00 -1.53 19.83
N SER A 82 -12.92 -0.75 19.74
CA SER A 82 -12.42 -0.26 18.44
C SER A 82 -11.05 0.43 18.59
N ASP A 83 -10.13 0.18 17.66
CA ASP A 83 -8.84 0.86 17.59
C ASP A 83 -8.92 2.21 16.86
N HIS A 84 -10.10 2.74 16.57
CA HIS A 84 -10.26 4.04 15.93
C HIS A 84 -11.43 4.85 16.49
N ARG A 85 -11.29 6.16 16.35
CA ARG A 85 -12.33 7.13 16.72
C ARG A 85 -12.53 8.14 15.60
N VAL A 86 -13.80 8.38 15.23
CA VAL A 86 -14.18 9.44 14.29
C VAL A 86 -14.87 10.57 15.06
N TYR A 87 -14.46 11.80 14.79
CA TYR A 87 -14.96 13.00 15.47
C TYR A 87 -14.87 14.24 14.57
N PHE A 88 -15.46 15.34 15.05
CA PHE A 88 -15.33 16.65 14.44
C PHE A 88 -14.53 17.56 15.35
N CYS A 89 -13.60 18.34 14.78
CA CYS A 89 -12.78 19.30 15.49
C CYS A 89 -12.59 20.57 14.64
N LYS A 90 -11.80 21.50 15.14
CA LYS A 90 -11.41 22.71 14.42
C LYS A 90 -9.88 22.81 14.43
N ASN A 91 -9.31 23.34 13.33
CA ASN A 91 -7.90 23.70 13.33
C ASN A 91 -7.65 25.01 14.13
N HIS A 92 -6.40 25.47 14.18
CA HIS A 92 -6.01 26.69 14.91
C HIS A 92 -6.68 27.97 14.37
N ASN A 93 -7.15 27.98 13.12
CA ASN A 93 -7.91 29.08 12.52
C ASN A 93 -9.42 29.00 12.81
N GLY A 94 -9.89 28.00 13.55
CA GLY A 94 -11.30 27.78 13.81
C GLY A 94 -12.06 27.09 12.70
N GLU A 95 -11.39 26.59 11.68
CA GLU A 95 -11.99 25.95 10.51
C GLU A 95 -12.34 24.48 10.80
N PRO A 96 -13.53 24.02 10.37
CA PRO A 96 -14.02 22.71 10.74
C PRO A 96 -13.28 21.58 9.99
N MET A 97 -13.01 20.51 10.72
CA MET A 97 -12.44 19.26 10.21
C MET A 97 -13.25 18.06 10.67
N LYS A 98 -13.36 17.05 9.80
CA LYS A 98 -13.76 15.69 10.18
C LYS A 98 -12.51 14.86 10.32
N SER A 99 -12.32 14.28 11.50
CA SER A 99 -11.06 13.61 11.85
C SER A 99 -11.29 12.16 12.28
N THR A 100 -10.31 11.32 12.06
CA THR A 100 -10.21 10.02 12.71
C THR A 100 -8.83 9.84 13.29
N THR A 101 -8.76 9.21 14.45
CA THR A 101 -7.53 8.77 15.10
C THR A 101 -7.58 7.25 15.21
N ILE A 102 -6.54 6.59 14.74
CA ILE A 102 -6.39 5.12 14.70
C ILE A 102 -5.18 4.77 15.55
N ALA A 103 -5.36 3.87 16.53
CA ALA A 103 -4.27 3.37 17.35
C ALA A 103 -3.40 2.38 16.56
N ILE A 104 -2.09 2.54 16.70
CA ILE A 104 -1.11 1.57 16.19
C ILE A 104 -0.55 0.84 17.41
N ARG A 105 -0.73 -0.49 17.42
CA ARG A 105 -0.30 -1.32 18.54
C ARG A 105 1.02 -2.02 18.23
N GLY A 106 1.84 -2.12 19.27
CA GLY A 106 3.11 -2.83 19.28
C GLY A 106 3.03 -4.12 20.10
N GLN A 107 4.16 -4.46 20.74
CA GLN A 107 4.21 -5.63 21.60
C GLN A 107 3.28 -5.49 22.80
N HIS A 108 2.74 -6.64 23.25
CA HIS A 108 1.82 -6.72 24.40
C HIS A 108 0.57 -5.82 24.26
N ASP A 109 0.12 -5.62 23.01
CA ASP A 109 -1.05 -4.81 22.68
C ASP A 109 -0.97 -3.33 23.11
N ARG A 110 0.23 -2.86 23.45
CA ARG A 110 0.48 -1.47 23.84
C ARG A 110 0.32 -0.53 22.64
N VAL A 111 -0.36 0.60 22.81
CA VAL A 111 -0.41 1.64 21.78
C VAL A 111 0.96 2.32 21.69
N ILE A 112 1.56 2.26 20.51
CA ILE A 112 2.90 2.82 20.22
C ILE A 112 2.85 4.03 19.30
N GLY A 113 1.73 4.26 18.63
CA GLY A 113 1.55 5.39 17.73
C GLY A 113 0.10 5.63 17.40
N LEU A 114 -0.13 6.75 16.71
CA LEU A 114 -1.45 7.15 16.22
C LEU A 114 -1.34 7.53 14.75
N LEU A 115 -2.27 7.03 13.94
CA LEU A 115 -2.51 7.51 12.59
C LEU A 115 -3.75 8.40 12.60
N CYS A 116 -3.56 9.69 12.28
CA CYS A 116 -4.65 10.65 12.22
C CYS A 116 -4.91 11.04 10.76
N ILE A 117 -6.19 11.03 10.37
CA ILE A 117 -6.65 11.48 9.05
C ILE A 117 -7.67 12.60 9.26
N ASN A 118 -7.39 13.77 8.74
CA ASN A 118 -8.18 14.98 8.91
C ASN A 118 -8.68 15.48 7.56
N LEU A 119 -9.98 15.43 7.32
CA LEU A 119 -10.62 16.08 6.17
C LEU A 119 -10.93 17.55 6.52
N TYR A 120 -10.36 18.45 5.75
CA TYR A 120 -10.62 19.88 5.86
C TYR A 120 -11.94 20.26 5.19
N LEU A 121 -12.97 20.58 5.99
CA LEU A 121 -14.34 20.78 5.51
C LEU A 121 -14.58 22.17 4.87
N ALA A 122 -13.64 23.08 5.02
CA ALA A 122 -13.69 24.39 4.35
C ALA A 122 -13.09 24.35 2.93
N THR A 123 -12.62 23.20 2.45
CA THR A 123 -12.17 23.03 1.05
C THR A 123 -13.33 23.34 0.10
N PRO A 124 -13.15 24.24 -0.89
CA PRO A 124 -14.15 24.48 -1.92
C PRO A 124 -14.52 23.16 -2.63
N ILE A 125 -15.80 22.95 -2.88
CA ILE A 125 -16.29 21.67 -3.46
C ILE A 125 -15.64 21.36 -4.81
N LEU A 126 -15.33 22.38 -5.60
CA LEU A 126 -14.65 22.19 -6.88
C LEU A 126 -13.22 21.68 -6.69
N ASP A 127 -12.47 22.21 -5.73
CA ASP A 127 -11.11 21.81 -5.43
C ASP A 127 -11.08 20.38 -4.87
N PHE A 128 -12.05 20.04 -4.01
CA PHE A 128 -12.23 18.69 -3.49
C PHE A 128 -12.48 17.68 -4.63
N VAL A 129 -13.45 17.98 -5.51
CA VAL A 129 -13.78 17.11 -6.65
C VAL A 129 -12.61 17.01 -7.61
N THR A 130 -11.91 18.10 -7.92
CA THR A 130 -10.74 18.11 -8.79
C THR A 130 -9.60 17.27 -8.20
N GLY A 131 -9.44 17.26 -6.88
CA GLY A 131 -8.42 16.49 -6.17
C GLY A 131 -8.62 14.96 -6.27
N ILE A 132 -9.84 14.48 -6.51
CA ILE A 132 -10.17 13.05 -6.63
C ILE A 132 -10.38 12.58 -8.08
N LEU A 133 -10.49 13.51 -9.03
CA LEU A 133 -10.65 13.16 -10.45
C LEU A 133 -9.29 12.77 -11.08
N PRO A 134 -9.32 11.87 -12.06
CA PRO A 134 -8.11 11.56 -12.83
C PRO A 134 -7.53 12.82 -13.46
N GLN A 135 -6.23 13.05 -13.31
CA GLN A 135 -5.54 14.08 -14.06
C GLN A 135 -5.59 13.72 -15.56
N THR A 136 -5.61 14.73 -16.42
CA THR A 136 -5.78 14.59 -17.89
C THR A 136 -4.79 13.63 -18.56
N SER A 137 -3.67 13.31 -17.93
CA SER A 137 -2.67 12.34 -18.38
C SER A 137 -2.81 10.94 -17.78
N SER A 138 -3.81 10.72 -16.93
CA SER A 138 -4.02 9.41 -16.27
C SER A 138 -4.52 8.39 -17.29
N VAL A 139 -3.78 7.31 -17.48
CA VAL A 139 -4.20 6.16 -18.27
C VAL A 139 -5.03 5.26 -17.39
N PHE A 140 -6.29 5.01 -17.77
CA PHE A 140 -7.10 4.00 -17.09
C PHE A 140 -6.50 2.62 -17.34
N THR A 141 -6.06 1.96 -16.30
CA THR A 141 -5.59 0.58 -16.37
C THR A 141 -6.80 -0.36 -16.29
N ALA A 142 -6.96 -1.22 -17.29
CA ALA A 142 -7.97 -2.26 -17.22
C ALA A 142 -7.56 -3.30 -16.16
N GLU A 143 -8.40 -3.51 -15.17
CA GLU A 143 -8.23 -4.55 -14.17
C GLU A 143 -9.26 -5.67 -14.44
N HIS A 144 -8.79 -6.92 -14.42
CA HIS A 144 -9.63 -8.10 -14.57
C HIS A 144 -9.78 -8.79 -13.21
N PHE A 145 -11.00 -8.79 -12.69
CA PHE A 145 -11.35 -9.49 -11.46
C PHE A 145 -11.61 -10.97 -11.77
N ALA A 146 -10.57 -11.80 -11.64
CA ALA A 146 -10.69 -13.23 -11.82
C ALA A 146 -11.48 -13.83 -10.64
N GLU A 147 -12.45 -14.70 -10.91
CA GLU A 147 -13.25 -15.37 -9.89
C GLU A 147 -12.44 -16.40 -9.09
N ASN A 148 -11.41 -16.97 -9.72
CA ASN A 148 -10.52 -17.95 -9.11
C ASN A 148 -9.13 -17.93 -9.76
N SER A 149 -8.19 -18.70 -9.18
CA SER A 149 -6.81 -18.77 -9.69
C SER A 149 -6.70 -19.35 -11.10
N SER A 150 -7.61 -20.23 -11.49
CA SER A 150 -7.65 -20.83 -12.84
C SER A 150 -7.98 -19.78 -13.91
N ASP A 151 -8.96 -18.92 -13.63
CA ASP A 151 -9.35 -17.82 -14.53
C ASP A 151 -8.22 -16.81 -14.67
N ALA A 152 -7.54 -16.48 -13.56
CA ALA A 152 -6.39 -15.58 -13.58
C ALA A 152 -5.25 -16.13 -14.46
N VAL A 153 -4.94 -17.44 -14.35
CA VAL A 153 -3.96 -18.10 -15.21
C VAL A 153 -4.38 -18.04 -16.68
N SER A 154 -5.65 -18.36 -16.97
CA SER A 154 -6.17 -18.40 -18.34
C SER A 154 -6.13 -17.02 -19.01
N GLN A 155 -6.51 -15.95 -18.28
CA GLN A 155 -6.44 -14.58 -18.75
C GLN A 155 -5.00 -14.13 -19.03
N LYS A 156 -4.08 -14.35 -18.07
CA LYS A 156 -2.67 -13.98 -18.25
C LYS A 156 -2.00 -14.77 -19.36
N LEU A 157 -2.39 -16.02 -19.55
CA LEU A 157 -1.92 -16.83 -20.66
C LEU A 157 -2.41 -16.29 -22.02
N ALA A 158 -3.67 -15.87 -22.11
CA ALA A 158 -4.20 -15.27 -23.34
C ALA A 158 -3.48 -13.94 -23.66
N GLU A 159 -3.23 -13.11 -22.65
CA GLU A 159 -2.47 -11.87 -22.76
C GLU A 159 -1.03 -12.13 -23.25
N ALA A 160 -0.34 -13.10 -22.64
CA ALA A 160 1.01 -13.50 -23.03
C ALA A 160 1.08 -14.06 -24.46
N LYS A 161 0.09 -14.90 -24.86
CA LYS A 161 -0.04 -15.37 -26.23
C LYS A 161 -0.18 -14.21 -27.21
N ASN A 162 -1.12 -13.29 -26.94
CA ASN A 162 -1.35 -12.13 -27.80
C ASN A 162 -0.08 -11.27 -27.96
N ALA A 163 0.61 -10.98 -26.87
CA ALA A 163 1.85 -10.19 -26.89
C ALA A 163 2.95 -10.87 -27.72
N VAL A 164 3.12 -12.20 -27.58
CA VAL A 164 4.15 -12.95 -28.30
C VAL A 164 3.79 -13.14 -29.78
N PHE A 165 2.52 -13.41 -30.10
CA PHE A 165 2.09 -13.60 -31.49
C PHE A 165 2.06 -12.30 -32.31
N SER A 166 1.81 -11.16 -31.65
CA SER A 166 1.85 -9.83 -32.28
C SER A 166 3.28 -9.34 -32.51
N ASN A 167 4.27 -9.95 -31.87
CA ASN A 167 5.68 -9.56 -32.01
C ASN A 167 6.35 -10.33 -33.17
N ALA A 168 6.48 -9.69 -34.33
CA ALA A 168 7.10 -10.27 -35.52
C ALA A 168 8.59 -10.70 -35.33
N SER A 169 9.27 -10.19 -34.31
CA SER A 169 10.67 -10.54 -34.04
C SER A 169 10.82 -11.90 -33.31
N VAL A 170 9.72 -12.48 -32.79
CA VAL A 170 9.75 -13.75 -32.11
C VAL A 170 9.57 -14.91 -33.08
N LEU A 171 10.63 -15.67 -33.28
CA LEU A 171 10.59 -16.87 -34.14
C LEU A 171 9.54 -17.89 -33.64
N PRO A 172 8.82 -18.59 -34.52
CA PRO A 172 7.81 -19.58 -34.14
C PRO A 172 8.32 -20.62 -33.13
N SER A 173 9.55 -21.10 -33.29
CA SER A 173 10.19 -22.06 -32.39
C SER A 173 10.48 -21.51 -30.99
N MET A 174 10.47 -20.20 -30.81
CA MET A 174 10.74 -19.52 -29.54
C MET A 174 9.49 -19.07 -28.80
N ARG A 175 8.31 -19.15 -29.42
CA ARG A 175 7.05 -18.60 -28.89
C ARG A 175 6.69 -19.16 -27.52
N ASN A 176 6.71 -20.49 -27.34
CA ASN A 176 6.39 -21.11 -26.06
C ASN A 176 7.35 -20.66 -24.95
N LYS A 177 8.64 -20.55 -25.27
CA LYS A 177 9.65 -20.06 -24.32
C LYS A 177 9.39 -18.60 -23.92
N GLU A 178 9.02 -17.74 -24.87
CA GLU A 178 8.72 -16.34 -24.60
C GLU A 178 7.42 -16.16 -23.82
N ILE A 179 6.38 -16.94 -24.10
CA ILE A 179 5.14 -16.98 -23.31
C ILE A 179 5.46 -17.35 -21.87
N ILE A 180 6.22 -18.45 -21.65
CA ILE A 180 6.60 -18.89 -20.31
C ILE A 180 7.44 -17.81 -19.60
N ARG A 181 8.32 -17.12 -20.30
CA ARG A 181 9.11 -16.02 -19.75
C ARG A 181 8.24 -14.84 -19.29
N LEU A 182 7.23 -14.45 -20.07
CA LEU A 182 6.28 -13.40 -19.68
C LEU A 182 5.48 -13.80 -18.45
N LEU A 183 4.92 -15.02 -18.46
CA LEU A 183 4.15 -15.55 -17.33
C LEU A 183 5.00 -15.66 -16.04
N TYR A 184 6.28 -16.02 -16.18
CA TYR A 184 7.23 -16.02 -15.05
C TYR A 184 7.45 -14.62 -14.49
N ASN A 185 7.68 -13.63 -15.33
CA ASN A 185 7.86 -12.24 -14.93
C ASN A 185 6.60 -11.62 -14.30
N TRP A 186 5.43 -12.14 -14.63
CA TRP A 186 4.14 -11.73 -14.07
C TRP A 186 3.72 -12.57 -12.86
N HIS A 187 4.62 -13.40 -12.33
CA HIS A 187 4.40 -14.25 -11.14
C HIS A 187 3.22 -15.23 -11.26
N VAL A 188 2.81 -15.56 -12.47
CA VAL A 188 1.66 -16.45 -12.73
C VAL A 188 1.88 -17.87 -12.20
N PHE A 189 3.14 -18.35 -12.19
CA PHE A 189 3.48 -19.68 -11.71
C PHE A 189 3.45 -19.83 -10.19
N GLU A 190 3.19 -18.77 -9.44
CA GLU A 190 2.90 -18.81 -8.00
C GLU A 190 1.44 -19.22 -7.72
N LEU A 191 0.57 -19.14 -8.76
CA LEU A 191 -0.82 -19.55 -8.66
C LEU A 191 -0.94 -21.08 -8.73
N LYS A 192 -1.93 -21.61 -7.97
CA LYS A 192 -2.19 -23.05 -7.93
C LYS A 192 -2.52 -23.61 -9.33
N SER A 193 -1.95 -24.73 -9.68
CA SER A 193 -2.16 -25.44 -10.96
C SER A 193 -1.74 -24.68 -12.22
N ALA A 194 -1.04 -23.54 -12.10
CA ALA A 194 -0.63 -22.72 -13.25
C ALA A 194 0.27 -23.50 -14.23
N ILE A 195 1.18 -24.34 -13.71
CA ILE A 195 2.10 -25.11 -14.55
C ILE A 195 1.34 -26.08 -15.46
N ASP A 196 0.37 -26.80 -14.91
CA ASP A 196 -0.40 -27.81 -15.67
C ASP A 196 -1.31 -27.13 -16.70
N GLN A 197 -1.97 -26.03 -16.32
CA GLN A 197 -2.81 -25.26 -17.25
C GLN A 197 -2.00 -24.66 -18.41
N VAL A 198 -0.82 -24.10 -18.11
CA VAL A 198 0.06 -23.55 -19.14
C VAL A 198 0.61 -24.66 -20.04
N ALA A 199 0.99 -25.80 -19.47
CA ALA A 199 1.45 -26.97 -20.23
C ALA A 199 0.39 -27.47 -21.20
N GLU A 200 -0.84 -27.66 -20.73
CA GLU A 200 -1.99 -28.08 -21.52
C GLU A 200 -2.28 -27.07 -22.65
N ALA A 201 -2.40 -25.80 -22.32
CA ALA A 201 -2.75 -24.74 -23.28
C ALA A 201 -1.66 -24.43 -24.33
N LEU A 202 -0.40 -24.78 -24.06
CA LEU A 202 0.71 -24.69 -24.99
C LEU A 202 1.02 -26.02 -25.72
N ASN A 203 0.27 -27.08 -25.38
CA ASN A 203 0.47 -28.43 -25.88
C ASN A 203 1.92 -28.93 -25.68
N ILE A 204 2.42 -28.78 -24.44
CA ILE A 204 3.73 -29.25 -24.02
C ILE A 204 3.59 -29.97 -22.66
N SER A 205 4.63 -30.71 -22.25
CA SER A 205 4.62 -31.36 -20.95
C SER A 205 4.89 -30.36 -19.81
N SER A 206 4.31 -30.61 -18.60
CA SER A 206 4.65 -29.85 -17.39
C SER A 206 6.17 -29.88 -17.10
N HIS A 207 6.86 -30.98 -17.45
CA HIS A 207 8.32 -31.06 -17.38
C HIS A 207 9.02 -30.02 -18.25
N THR A 208 8.50 -29.77 -19.45
CA THR A 208 9.04 -28.71 -20.35
C THR A 208 8.85 -27.32 -19.75
N VAL A 209 7.72 -27.04 -19.10
CA VAL A 209 7.51 -25.78 -18.38
C VAL A 209 8.52 -25.65 -17.25
N TYR A 210 8.69 -26.67 -16.40
CA TYR A 210 9.69 -26.69 -15.33
C TYR A 210 11.12 -26.47 -15.85
N PHE A 211 11.48 -27.08 -16.98
CA PHE A 211 12.78 -26.87 -17.61
C PHE A 211 13.03 -25.41 -17.97
N HIS A 212 12.03 -24.75 -18.57
CA HIS A 212 12.13 -23.32 -18.90
C HIS A 212 12.23 -22.43 -17.65
N LEU A 213 11.41 -22.69 -16.62
CA LEU A 213 11.43 -21.95 -15.37
C LEU A 213 12.81 -22.06 -14.68
N ARG A 214 13.36 -23.26 -14.57
CA ARG A 214 14.69 -23.49 -13.98
C ARG A 214 15.80 -22.69 -14.70
N ASN A 215 15.71 -22.56 -16.01
CA ASN A 215 16.67 -21.78 -16.80
C ASN A 215 16.51 -20.27 -16.58
N LEU A 216 15.29 -19.78 -16.29
CA LEU A 216 15.02 -18.38 -15.97
C LEU A 216 15.54 -18.03 -14.59
N THR A 217 15.29 -18.86 -13.58
CA THR A 217 15.78 -18.66 -12.20
C THR A 217 17.31 -18.59 -12.16
N LYS A 218 18.02 -19.53 -12.80
CA LYS A 218 19.48 -19.51 -12.86
C LYS A 218 20.07 -18.23 -13.48
N LYS A 219 19.37 -17.63 -14.44
CA LYS A 219 19.80 -16.37 -15.07
C LYS A 219 19.58 -15.14 -14.17
N ARG A 220 18.62 -15.20 -13.25
CA ARG A 220 18.37 -14.14 -12.26
C ARG A 220 19.46 -14.16 -11.19
N ASP A 221 19.73 -15.32 -10.61
CA ASP A 221 20.76 -15.49 -9.58
C ASP A 221 22.17 -15.08 -10.06
N SER A 222 22.45 -15.30 -11.37
CA SER A 222 23.74 -14.88 -11.96
C SER A 222 23.84 -13.37 -12.27
N LYS A 223 22.75 -12.61 -12.17
CA LYS A 223 22.75 -11.14 -12.34
C LYS A 223 22.75 -10.38 -11.02
N GLU A 224 22.39 -11.01 -9.91
CA GLU A 224 22.42 -10.41 -8.56
C GLU A 224 23.79 -10.55 -7.86
N VAL A 225 24.75 -11.21 -8.50
CA VAL A 225 26.11 -11.45 -7.97
C VAL A 225 27.17 -10.56 -8.65
N VAL A 226 26.77 -9.50 -9.36
CA VAL A 226 27.71 -8.51 -9.96
C VAL A 226 27.48 -7.13 -9.42
#